data_8adbb921503dbc5ecb950fae197d6b16
#
_entry.id   8adbb921503dbc5ecb950fae197d6b16
#
_cell.length_a   1.000
_cell.length_b   1.000
_cell.length_c   1.000
_cell.angle_alpha   90.00
_cell.angle_beta   90.00
_cell.angle_gamma   90.00
#
_symmetry.space_group_name_H-M   'P 1'
#
loop_
_entity.id
_entity.type
_entity.pdbx_description
1 polymer ?
#
loop_
_entity_poly.entity_id
_entity_poly.type
_entity_poly.pdbx_seq_one_letter_code
_entity_poly.pdbx_strand_id
1 'polypeptide(L)'
;MISKEEKRLGGMAMIIEVRAKNCYAFEDDITFSMKADMRNKKFGANVHKENNFNVLKTVGIYGPNNVGKTCLIKCIRAIRNVLLNKKNGLMPNIFTDSDVCELGVTFMASGRKFSYDFKYDAEKEEYIYESFSEIFKDQYNNEKEVCWLKKDTVSEVYKCIDESVQNMISVVSKNNLLCYVVDTSKFEHINEMKQILVGFAEKIDIINMNNVPM
;
A
#
# COMPACT_ATOMS: atom_id res chain seq x y z
N MET A 1 7.75 19.65 24.37
CA MET A 1 8.76 19.48 23.29
C MET A 1 8.40 18.21 22.56
N ILE A 2 7.85 18.30 21.35
CA ILE A 2 7.58 17.14 20.49
C ILE A 2 8.95 16.61 20.05
N SER A 3 9.19 15.31 20.19
CA SER A 3 10.46 14.68 19.84
C SER A 3 10.79 14.89 18.35
N LYS A 4 12.09 14.83 17.98
CA LYS A 4 12.49 14.93 16.56
C LYS A 4 11.88 13.79 15.70
N GLU A 5 11.52 12.65 16.30
CA GLU A 5 10.87 11.53 15.65
C GLU A 5 9.39 11.79 15.34
N GLU A 6 8.63 12.41 16.25
CA GLU A 6 7.22 12.80 15.98
C GLU A 6 7.11 13.83 14.86
N LYS A 7 8.13 14.67 14.65
CA LYS A 7 8.18 15.59 13.50
C LYS A 7 8.41 14.90 12.15
N ARG A 8 9.03 13.71 12.11
CA ARG A 8 9.26 12.96 10.87
C ARG A 8 7.99 12.29 10.33
N LEU A 9 7.05 11.90 11.20
CA LEU A 9 5.80 11.24 10.83
C LEU A 9 4.62 12.19 10.57
N GLY A 10 4.77 13.50 10.84
CA GLY A 10 3.73 14.52 10.68
C GLY A 10 3.47 15.00 9.25
N GLY A 11 4.17 14.51 8.23
CA GLY A 11 4.01 14.90 6.83
C GLY A 11 2.67 14.45 6.21
N MET A 12 2.31 15.04 5.07
CA MET A 12 1.14 14.67 4.30
C MET A 12 1.28 13.22 3.81
N ALA A 13 0.20 12.44 3.94
CA ALA A 13 0.11 11.11 3.33
C ALA A 13 -0.84 11.18 2.13
N MET A 14 -0.43 10.62 0.99
CA MET A 14 -1.22 10.63 -0.25
C MET A 14 -1.11 9.29 -0.96
N ILE A 15 -2.24 8.77 -1.40
CA ILE A 15 -2.27 7.63 -2.33
C ILE A 15 -1.84 8.14 -3.72
N ILE A 16 -0.92 7.42 -4.36
CA ILE A 16 -0.49 7.68 -5.74
C ILE A 16 -1.12 6.66 -6.68
N GLU A 17 -1.08 5.37 -6.31
CA GLU A 17 -1.68 4.29 -7.10
C GLU A 17 -2.24 3.22 -6.17
N VAL A 18 -3.33 2.60 -6.60
CA VAL A 18 -3.87 1.37 -6.01
C VAL A 18 -3.91 0.32 -7.10
N ARG A 19 -3.35 -0.84 -6.82
CA ARG A 19 -3.34 -2.02 -7.71
C ARG A 19 -4.19 -3.11 -7.09
N ALA A 20 -4.95 -3.82 -7.90
CA ALA A 20 -5.70 -4.98 -7.45
C ALA A 20 -5.81 -6.02 -8.57
N LYS A 21 -5.81 -7.30 -8.21
CA LYS A 21 -6.07 -8.44 -9.07
C LYS A 21 -6.76 -9.52 -8.28
N ASN A 22 -7.69 -10.20 -8.92
CA ASN A 22 -8.51 -11.24 -8.31
C ASN A 22 -9.12 -10.83 -6.96
N CYS A 23 -9.67 -9.61 -6.90
CA CYS A 23 -10.29 -9.04 -5.69
C CYS A 23 -11.67 -8.48 -6.00
N TYR A 24 -12.70 -8.94 -5.29
CA TYR A 24 -14.08 -8.49 -5.46
C TYR A 24 -14.58 -8.64 -6.91
N ALA A 25 -14.87 -7.52 -7.61
CA ALA A 25 -15.28 -7.53 -9.01
C ALA A 25 -14.12 -7.46 -10.01
N PHE A 26 -12.88 -7.37 -9.54
CA PHE A 26 -11.71 -7.28 -10.39
C PHE A 26 -11.09 -8.67 -10.58
N GLU A 27 -11.24 -9.22 -11.76
CA GLU A 27 -10.60 -10.46 -12.18
C GLU A 27 -9.15 -10.21 -12.60
N ASP A 28 -8.99 -9.31 -13.57
CA ASP A 28 -7.71 -8.91 -14.13
C ASP A 28 -7.00 -7.84 -13.30
N ASP A 29 -5.74 -7.59 -13.64
CA ASP A 29 -4.94 -6.51 -13.07
C ASP A 29 -5.58 -5.14 -13.36
N ILE A 30 -5.92 -4.41 -12.31
CA ILE A 30 -6.34 -3.02 -12.40
C ILE A 30 -5.36 -2.11 -11.70
N THR A 31 -5.17 -0.91 -12.26
CA THR A 31 -4.42 0.17 -11.61
C THR A 31 -5.26 1.44 -11.61
N PHE A 32 -5.60 1.91 -10.42
CA PHE A 32 -6.15 3.24 -10.21
C PHE A 32 -5.00 4.19 -9.87
N SER A 33 -4.79 5.23 -10.69
CA SER A 33 -3.67 6.16 -10.55
C SER A 33 -4.13 7.59 -10.29
N MET A 34 -3.50 8.22 -9.32
CA MET A 34 -3.61 9.65 -9.00
C MET A 34 -2.37 10.44 -9.45
N LYS A 35 -1.50 9.87 -10.30
CA LYS A 35 -0.40 10.61 -10.91
C LYS A 35 -0.95 11.75 -11.78
N ALA A 36 -0.40 12.95 -11.60
CA ALA A 36 -0.82 14.10 -12.40
C ALA A 36 -0.15 14.09 -13.78
N ASP A 37 -0.94 14.20 -14.85
CA ASP A 37 -0.41 14.50 -16.19
C ASP A 37 -0.06 15.99 -16.31
N MET A 38 1.23 16.30 -16.21
CA MET A 38 1.74 17.68 -16.24
C MET A 38 1.62 18.38 -17.59
N ARG A 39 1.21 17.67 -18.66
CA ARG A 39 0.85 18.29 -19.95
C ARG A 39 -0.44 19.11 -19.84
N ASN A 40 -1.34 18.73 -18.93
CA ASN A 40 -2.57 19.45 -18.66
C ASN A 40 -2.35 20.55 -17.62
N LYS A 41 -2.27 21.82 -18.07
CA LYS A 41 -2.05 22.98 -17.19
C LYS A 41 -3.32 23.56 -16.56
N LYS A 42 -4.52 23.13 -17.00
CA LYS A 42 -5.79 23.76 -16.58
C LYS A 42 -6.14 23.56 -15.11
N PHE A 43 -5.68 22.48 -14.49
CA PHE A 43 -6.03 22.10 -13.11
C PHE A 43 -4.81 22.09 -12.18
N GLY A 44 -3.87 22.99 -12.36
CA GLY A 44 -2.64 23.05 -11.55
C GLY A 44 -2.87 23.16 -10.03
N ALA A 45 -3.98 23.79 -9.61
CA ALA A 45 -4.37 23.87 -8.20
C ALA A 45 -4.71 22.49 -7.57
N ASN A 46 -5.14 21.52 -8.40
CA ASN A 46 -5.41 20.14 -7.96
C ASN A 46 -4.15 19.26 -7.91
N VAL A 47 -2.97 19.81 -8.21
CA VAL A 47 -1.72 19.05 -8.18
C VAL A 47 -0.93 19.39 -6.92
N HIS A 48 -0.59 18.37 -6.15
CA HIS A 48 0.43 18.44 -5.11
C HIS A 48 1.78 18.09 -5.72
N LYS A 49 2.79 18.92 -5.46
CA LYS A 49 4.16 18.75 -5.97
C LYS A 49 5.10 18.60 -4.80
N GLU A 50 5.78 17.48 -4.70
CA GLU A 50 6.74 17.22 -3.65
C GLU A 50 7.85 16.28 -4.17
N ASN A 51 9.12 16.63 -3.93
CA ASN A 51 10.30 15.84 -4.30
C ASN A 51 10.26 15.29 -5.74
N ASN A 52 9.90 16.16 -6.71
CA ASN A 52 9.74 15.83 -8.13
C ASN A 52 8.58 14.85 -8.46
N PHE A 53 7.73 14.51 -7.50
CA PHE A 53 6.50 13.77 -7.74
C PHE A 53 5.32 14.73 -7.84
N ASN A 54 4.40 14.42 -8.73
CA ASN A 54 3.18 15.20 -8.98
C ASN A 54 1.97 14.30 -8.79
N VAL A 55 1.13 14.61 -7.80
CA VAL A 55 -0.01 13.79 -7.39
C VAL A 55 -1.27 14.63 -7.40
N LEU A 56 -2.37 14.09 -7.90
CA LEU A 56 -3.68 14.74 -7.84
C LEU A 56 -4.20 14.75 -6.40
N LYS A 57 -4.67 15.92 -5.94
CA LYS A 57 -5.29 16.08 -4.61
C LYS A 57 -6.70 15.49 -4.56
N THR A 58 -7.40 15.51 -5.70
CA THR A 58 -8.80 15.08 -5.81
C THR A 58 -9.03 14.39 -7.14
N VAL A 59 -9.72 13.26 -7.10
CA VAL A 59 -10.17 12.51 -8.28
C VAL A 59 -11.64 12.16 -8.11
N GLY A 60 -12.43 12.39 -9.16
CA GLY A 60 -13.82 11.94 -9.24
C GLY A 60 -13.93 10.61 -10.01
N ILE A 61 -14.66 9.66 -9.47
CA ILE A 61 -14.92 8.36 -10.11
C ILE A 61 -16.39 8.30 -10.49
N TYR A 62 -16.64 8.27 -11.79
CA TYR A 62 -17.96 8.23 -12.38
C TYR A 62 -18.14 6.98 -13.25
N GLY A 63 -19.38 6.56 -13.45
CA GLY A 63 -19.71 5.45 -14.34
C GLY A 63 -21.05 4.79 -13.95
N PRO A 64 -21.56 3.88 -14.78
CA PRO A 64 -22.77 3.09 -14.51
C PRO A 64 -22.69 2.29 -13.20
N ASN A 65 -23.80 1.73 -12.76
CA ASN A 65 -23.81 0.78 -11.65
C ASN A 65 -23.07 -0.51 -12.07
N ASN A 66 -22.52 -1.22 -11.09
CA ASN A 66 -21.82 -2.52 -11.25
C ASN A 66 -20.49 -2.51 -12.04
N VAL A 67 -19.88 -1.33 -12.30
CA VAL A 67 -18.56 -1.23 -12.96
C VAL A 67 -17.37 -1.23 -11.98
N GLY A 68 -17.56 -1.64 -10.73
CA GLY A 68 -16.46 -1.80 -9.78
C GLY A 68 -16.11 -0.56 -8.94
N LYS A 69 -16.82 0.59 -9.03
CA LYS A 69 -16.52 1.79 -8.22
C LYS A 69 -16.43 1.50 -6.73
N THR A 70 -17.42 0.80 -6.18
CA THR A 70 -17.44 0.41 -4.77
C THR A 70 -16.34 -0.62 -4.45
N CYS A 71 -15.98 -1.47 -5.41
CA CYS A 71 -14.91 -2.46 -5.23
C CYS A 71 -13.54 -1.80 -5.09
N LEU A 72 -13.28 -0.70 -5.80
CA LEU A 72 -12.06 0.10 -5.59
C LEU A 72 -11.98 0.64 -4.14
N ILE A 73 -13.08 1.17 -3.62
CA ILE A 73 -13.13 1.63 -2.21
C ILE A 73 -12.94 0.46 -1.23
N LYS A 74 -13.49 -0.73 -1.55
CA LYS A 74 -13.25 -1.94 -0.74
C LYS A 74 -11.77 -2.35 -0.77
N CYS A 75 -11.08 -2.26 -1.92
CA CYS A 75 -9.64 -2.51 -2.02
C CYS A 75 -8.84 -1.55 -1.13
N ILE A 76 -9.12 -0.24 -1.17
CA ILE A 76 -8.48 0.75 -0.31
C ILE A 76 -8.72 0.43 1.17
N ARG A 77 -9.96 0.06 1.54
CA ARG A 77 -10.31 -0.35 2.90
C ARG A 77 -9.56 -1.62 3.33
N ALA A 78 -9.44 -2.60 2.44
CA ALA A 78 -8.69 -3.83 2.72
C ALA A 78 -7.21 -3.54 2.94
N ILE A 79 -6.57 -2.73 2.09
CA ILE A 79 -5.19 -2.28 2.28
C ILE A 79 -5.04 -1.61 3.66
N ARG A 80 -5.90 -0.64 3.99
CA ARG A 80 -5.89 0.03 5.30
C ARG A 80 -5.98 -0.97 6.45
N ASN A 81 -6.90 -1.92 6.37
CA ASN A 81 -7.10 -2.91 7.43
C ASN A 81 -5.89 -3.83 7.58
N VAL A 82 -5.33 -4.31 6.47
CA VAL A 82 -4.10 -5.12 6.46
C VAL A 82 -2.96 -4.38 7.14
N LEU A 83 -2.71 -3.13 6.74
CA LEU A 83 -1.64 -2.30 7.31
C LEU A 83 -1.84 -1.96 8.79
N LEU A 84 -3.06 -1.99 9.31
CA LEU A 84 -3.40 -1.80 10.72
C LEU A 84 -3.54 -3.12 11.49
N ASN A 85 -3.16 -4.24 10.91
CA ASN A 85 -3.32 -5.59 11.49
C ASN A 85 -4.76 -5.89 11.92
N LYS A 86 -5.74 -5.47 11.11
CA LYS A 86 -7.17 -5.73 11.30
C LYS A 86 -7.63 -6.78 10.31
N LYS A 87 -8.81 -7.37 10.55
CA LYS A 87 -9.44 -8.29 9.60
C LYS A 87 -9.54 -7.61 8.23
N ASN A 88 -8.91 -8.21 7.22
CA ASN A 88 -8.73 -7.58 5.90
C ASN A 88 -10.03 -7.46 5.10
N GLY A 89 -10.93 -8.45 5.20
CA GLY A 89 -12.19 -8.49 4.46
C GLY A 89 -12.00 -8.76 2.96
N LEU A 90 -10.84 -9.30 2.57
CA LEU A 90 -10.55 -9.67 1.20
C LEU A 90 -11.43 -10.83 0.75
N MET A 91 -11.87 -10.76 -0.49
CA MET A 91 -12.65 -11.79 -1.15
C MET A 91 -12.12 -11.95 -2.58
N PRO A 92 -11.71 -13.15 -2.98
CA PRO A 92 -11.38 -13.46 -4.37
C PRO A 92 -12.56 -13.17 -5.30
N ASN A 93 -12.27 -12.96 -6.56
CA ASN A 93 -13.31 -12.83 -7.57
C ASN A 93 -14.00 -14.19 -7.73
N ILE A 94 -15.32 -14.19 -7.72
CA ILE A 94 -16.15 -15.43 -7.77
C ILE A 94 -16.12 -16.15 -9.12
N PHE A 95 -15.55 -15.51 -10.15
CA PHE A 95 -15.44 -16.09 -11.50
C PHE A 95 -14.06 -16.67 -11.80
N THR A 96 -13.13 -16.61 -10.83
CA THR A 96 -11.79 -17.21 -10.97
C THR A 96 -11.67 -18.46 -10.11
N ASP A 97 -10.79 -19.38 -10.55
CA ASP A 97 -10.46 -20.59 -9.79
C ASP A 97 -9.36 -20.35 -8.74
N SER A 98 -8.91 -19.10 -8.57
CA SER A 98 -7.83 -18.74 -7.66
C SER A 98 -8.34 -18.09 -6.39
N ASP A 99 -7.93 -18.60 -5.23
CA ASP A 99 -8.21 -18.01 -3.92
C ASP A 99 -7.23 -16.89 -3.53
N VAL A 100 -6.27 -16.52 -4.40
CA VAL A 100 -5.24 -15.54 -4.12
C VAL A 100 -5.66 -14.14 -4.57
N CYS A 101 -5.92 -13.26 -3.62
CA CYS A 101 -6.09 -11.82 -3.85
C CYS A 101 -4.73 -11.13 -3.91
N GLU A 102 -4.52 -10.25 -4.91
CA GLU A 102 -3.33 -9.42 -5.02
C GLU A 102 -3.72 -7.95 -4.84
N LEU A 103 -3.08 -7.25 -3.91
CA LEU A 103 -3.27 -5.83 -3.69
C LEU A 103 -1.94 -5.11 -3.53
N GLY A 104 -1.92 -3.86 -3.99
CA GLY A 104 -0.77 -2.99 -3.82
C GLY A 104 -1.17 -1.52 -3.72
N VAL A 105 -0.32 -0.74 -3.09
CA VAL A 105 -0.46 0.70 -3.00
C VAL A 105 0.89 1.38 -3.16
N THR A 106 0.91 2.41 -4.01
CA THR A 106 2.03 3.37 -4.04
C THR A 106 1.53 4.64 -3.36
N PHE A 107 2.32 5.18 -2.44
CA PHE A 107 1.91 6.32 -1.63
C PHE A 107 3.08 7.24 -1.27
N MET A 108 2.75 8.45 -0.88
CA MET A 108 3.70 9.37 -0.24
C MET A 108 3.47 9.39 1.26
N ALA A 109 4.55 9.41 2.03
CA ALA A 109 4.56 9.64 3.47
C ALA A 109 5.83 10.41 3.84
N SER A 110 5.67 11.51 4.56
CA SER A 110 6.80 12.36 5.02
C SER A 110 7.75 12.79 3.90
N GLY A 111 7.21 13.12 2.73
CA GLY A 111 7.99 13.57 1.56
C GLY A 111 8.70 12.45 0.78
N ARG A 112 8.56 11.20 1.19
CA ARG A 112 9.13 10.03 0.51
C ARG A 112 8.04 9.24 -0.20
N LYS A 113 8.38 8.56 -1.29
CA LYS A 113 7.46 7.71 -2.05
C LYS A 113 7.78 6.24 -1.79
N PHE A 114 6.74 5.47 -1.48
CA PHE A 114 6.84 4.05 -1.18
C PHE A 114 5.88 3.24 -2.03
N SER A 115 6.23 1.97 -2.28
CA SER A 115 5.35 0.94 -2.80
C SER A 115 5.23 -0.19 -1.80
N TYR A 116 4.01 -0.65 -1.57
CA TYR A 116 3.72 -1.82 -0.77
C TYR A 116 2.77 -2.72 -1.54
N ASP A 117 3.15 -3.98 -1.73
CA ASP A 117 2.38 -4.98 -2.45
C ASP A 117 2.32 -6.27 -1.64
N PHE A 118 1.16 -6.93 -1.65
CA PHE A 118 0.99 -8.22 -1.00
C PHE A 118 0.01 -9.12 -1.74
N LYS A 119 0.17 -10.45 -1.54
CA LYS A 119 -0.77 -11.47 -1.99
C LYS A 119 -1.28 -12.25 -0.78
N TYR A 120 -2.58 -12.41 -0.73
CA TYR A 120 -3.30 -13.09 0.34
C TYR A 120 -4.06 -14.28 -0.22
N ASP A 121 -3.72 -15.48 0.25
CA ASP A 121 -4.46 -16.72 -0.01
C ASP A 121 -5.65 -16.77 0.94
N ALA A 122 -6.85 -16.61 0.41
CA ALA A 122 -8.07 -16.50 1.23
C ALA A 122 -8.55 -17.86 1.77
N GLU A 123 -8.20 -18.99 1.10
CA GLU A 123 -8.49 -20.33 1.58
C GLU A 123 -7.62 -20.68 2.79
N LYS A 124 -6.31 -20.36 2.73
CA LYS A 124 -5.34 -20.65 3.81
C LYS A 124 -5.26 -19.57 4.87
N GLU A 125 -5.86 -18.40 4.63
CA GLU A 125 -5.72 -17.20 5.45
C GLU A 125 -4.25 -16.77 5.65
N GLU A 126 -3.42 -16.88 4.58
CA GLU A 126 -1.99 -16.61 4.61
C GLU A 126 -1.56 -15.48 3.67
N TYR A 127 -0.57 -14.68 4.12
CA TYR A 127 0.15 -13.73 3.24
C TYR A 127 1.31 -14.46 2.56
N ILE A 128 1.12 -14.87 1.31
CA ILE A 128 2.11 -15.64 0.54
C ILE A 128 3.14 -14.75 -0.17
N TYR A 129 2.86 -13.46 -0.31
CA TYR A 129 3.77 -12.47 -0.85
C TYR A 129 3.66 -11.16 -0.08
N GLU A 130 4.78 -10.51 0.16
CA GLU A 130 4.88 -9.18 0.77
C GLU A 130 6.11 -8.47 0.21
N SER A 131 5.95 -7.23 -0.23
CA SER A 131 7.06 -6.41 -0.75
C SER A 131 6.88 -4.96 -0.30
N PHE A 132 7.94 -4.36 0.23
CA PHE A 132 8.01 -2.95 0.57
C PHE A 132 9.25 -2.33 -0.02
N SER A 133 9.08 -1.23 -0.75
CA SER A 133 10.16 -0.54 -1.42
C SER A 133 10.01 0.98 -1.28
N GLU A 134 11.14 1.68 -1.24
CA GLU A 134 11.21 3.11 -1.39
C GLU A 134 11.54 3.48 -2.83
N ILE A 135 10.82 4.46 -3.38
CA ILE A 135 11.00 4.95 -4.75
C ILE A 135 11.50 6.39 -4.68
N PHE A 136 12.62 6.68 -5.32
CA PHE A 136 13.19 8.02 -5.40
C PHE A 136 13.58 8.35 -6.84
N LYS A 137 13.87 9.61 -7.11
CA LYS A 137 14.37 10.04 -8.40
C LYS A 137 15.87 10.33 -8.33
N ASP A 138 16.60 9.79 -9.30
CA ASP A 138 18.03 10.05 -9.44
C ASP A 138 18.29 11.47 -10.01
N GLN A 139 19.55 11.83 -10.14
CA GLN A 139 19.97 13.14 -10.69
C GLN A 139 19.49 13.41 -12.12
N TYR A 140 19.08 12.37 -12.87
CA TYR A 140 18.53 12.44 -14.22
C TYR A 140 17.00 12.39 -14.24
N ASN A 141 16.36 12.46 -13.05
CA ASN A 141 14.90 12.37 -12.87
C ASN A 141 14.29 11.00 -13.23
N ASN A 142 15.11 9.93 -13.30
CA ASN A 142 14.61 8.57 -13.46
C ASN A 142 14.19 8.00 -12.09
N GLU A 143 13.06 7.29 -12.06
CA GLU A 143 12.64 6.58 -10.86
C GLU A 143 13.57 5.39 -10.58
N LYS A 144 14.06 5.29 -9.36
CA LYS A 144 14.84 4.19 -8.80
C LYS A 144 14.10 3.62 -7.62
N GLU A 145 14.30 2.34 -7.37
CA GLU A 145 13.66 1.61 -6.30
C GLU A 145 14.70 0.92 -5.42
N VAL A 146 14.54 1.06 -4.12
CA VAL A 146 15.28 0.32 -3.10
C VAL A 146 14.30 -0.60 -2.38
N CYS A 147 14.51 -1.90 -2.53
CA CYS A 147 13.73 -2.92 -1.85
C CYS A 147 14.16 -3.03 -0.39
N TRP A 148 13.26 -2.74 0.54
CA TRP A 148 13.47 -2.90 1.98
C TRP A 148 13.09 -4.29 2.46
N LEU A 149 12.02 -4.85 1.87
CA LEU A 149 11.50 -6.17 2.17
C LEU A 149 10.94 -6.82 0.91
N LYS A 150 11.24 -8.09 0.71
CA LYS A 150 10.54 -8.98 -0.20
C LYS A 150 10.44 -10.37 0.42
N LYS A 151 9.21 -10.86 0.57
CA LYS A 151 8.87 -12.21 1.00
C LYS A 151 7.99 -12.81 -0.09
N ASP A 152 8.45 -13.85 -0.74
CA ASP A 152 7.69 -14.64 -1.70
C ASP A 152 7.82 -16.11 -1.32
N THR A 153 6.75 -16.67 -0.75
CA THR A 153 6.76 -18.04 -0.25
C THR A 153 6.54 -19.08 -1.34
N VAL A 154 6.07 -18.66 -2.51
CA VAL A 154 5.85 -19.56 -3.66
C VAL A 154 7.16 -19.75 -4.41
N SER A 155 7.90 -18.67 -4.67
CA SER A 155 9.20 -18.70 -5.36
C SER A 155 10.37 -18.88 -4.39
N GLU A 156 10.13 -18.97 -3.08
CA GLU A 156 11.15 -19.05 -2.03
C GLU A 156 12.18 -17.91 -2.08
N VAL A 157 11.75 -16.70 -2.48
CA VAL A 157 12.60 -15.53 -2.56
C VAL A 157 12.39 -14.65 -1.33
N TYR A 158 13.45 -14.47 -0.56
CA TYR A 158 13.45 -13.67 0.66
C TYR A 158 14.57 -12.64 0.62
N LYS A 159 14.22 -11.37 0.80
CA LYS A 159 15.17 -10.24 0.88
C LYS A 159 14.73 -9.31 1.99
N CYS A 160 15.68 -8.80 2.76
CA CYS A 160 15.43 -7.76 3.74
C CYS A 160 16.66 -6.85 3.81
N ILE A 161 16.42 -5.54 3.97
CA ILE A 161 17.49 -4.56 4.19
C ILE A 161 18.22 -4.82 5.53
N ASP A 162 17.50 -5.37 6.53
CA ASP A 162 18.07 -5.87 7.78
C ASP A 162 18.52 -7.33 7.55
N GLU A 163 19.81 -7.56 7.28
CA GLU A 163 20.37 -8.89 6.95
C GLU A 163 20.08 -9.95 8.02
N SER A 164 20.05 -9.56 9.29
CA SER A 164 19.71 -10.46 10.40
C SER A 164 18.27 -10.97 10.36
N VAL A 165 17.35 -10.20 9.75
CA VAL A 165 15.94 -10.60 9.55
C VAL A 165 15.82 -11.52 8.34
N GLN A 166 16.65 -11.35 7.31
CA GLN A 166 16.55 -12.11 6.07
C GLN A 166 16.54 -13.63 6.31
N ASN A 167 17.38 -14.13 7.21
CA ASN A 167 17.46 -15.55 7.54
C ASN A 167 16.24 -16.07 8.34
N MET A 168 15.45 -15.18 8.91
CA MET A 168 14.26 -15.53 9.70
C MET A 168 12.97 -15.48 8.89
N ILE A 169 12.94 -14.75 7.77
CA ILE A 169 11.71 -14.49 7.00
C ILE A 169 11.05 -15.80 6.54
N SER A 170 11.84 -16.80 6.15
CA SER A 170 11.33 -18.08 5.64
C SER A 170 10.56 -18.91 6.68
N VAL A 171 10.88 -18.70 7.97
CA VAL A 171 10.29 -19.46 9.10
C VAL A 171 9.23 -18.69 9.87
N VAL A 172 9.01 -17.41 9.55
CA VAL A 172 8.00 -16.58 10.24
C VAL A 172 6.59 -16.96 9.82
N SER A 173 5.65 -16.77 10.73
CA SER A 173 4.21 -16.98 10.46
C SER A 173 3.74 -16.23 9.21
N LYS A 174 2.89 -16.89 8.40
CA LYS A 174 2.30 -16.33 7.20
C LYS A 174 0.95 -15.66 7.43
N ASN A 175 0.38 -15.78 8.64
CA ASN A 175 -0.95 -15.26 8.96
C ASN A 175 -0.99 -13.75 9.16
N ASN A 176 0.18 -13.11 9.31
CA ASN A 176 0.31 -11.67 9.47
C ASN A 176 1.45 -11.13 8.61
N LEU A 177 1.47 -9.79 8.42
CA LEU A 177 2.59 -9.11 7.80
C LEU A 177 3.87 -9.26 8.62
N LEU A 178 5.02 -9.24 7.95
CA LEU A 178 6.31 -9.42 8.62
C LEU A 178 6.53 -8.44 9.78
N CYS A 179 6.17 -7.17 9.59
CA CYS A 179 6.34 -6.15 10.63
C CYS A 179 5.47 -6.35 11.89
N TYR A 180 4.55 -7.33 11.89
CA TYR A 180 3.75 -7.70 13.06
C TYR A 180 4.16 -9.02 13.71
N VAL A 181 4.95 -9.84 13.03
CA VAL A 181 5.41 -11.14 13.55
C VAL A 181 6.86 -11.11 14.02
N VAL A 182 7.63 -10.08 13.63
CA VAL A 182 9.00 -9.85 14.09
C VAL A 182 9.00 -8.81 15.21
N ASP A 183 9.85 -9.00 16.21
CA ASP A 183 10.10 -7.98 17.25
C ASP A 183 10.82 -6.78 16.64
N THR A 184 10.02 -5.80 16.19
CA THR A 184 10.52 -4.62 15.46
C THR A 184 11.45 -3.75 16.30
N SER A 185 11.43 -3.86 17.65
CA SER A 185 12.32 -3.09 18.51
C SER A 185 13.80 -3.40 18.31
N LYS A 186 14.11 -4.57 17.72
CA LYS A 186 15.46 -5.04 17.44
C LYS A 186 15.98 -4.73 16.05
N PHE A 187 15.10 -4.27 15.15
CA PHE A 187 15.41 -4.06 13.72
C PHE A 187 14.96 -2.69 13.27
N GLU A 188 15.93 -1.80 13.07
CA GLU A 188 15.67 -0.38 12.80
C GLU A 188 14.81 -0.16 11.55
N HIS A 189 15.18 -0.79 10.42
CA HIS A 189 14.46 -0.60 9.17
C HIS A 189 13.07 -1.25 9.17
N ILE A 190 12.90 -2.40 9.83
CA ILE A 190 11.57 -3.03 9.98
C ILE A 190 10.68 -2.19 10.89
N ASN A 191 11.24 -1.58 11.94
CA ASN A 191 10.51 -0.65 12.79
C ASN A 191 10.10 0.61 12.02
N GLU A 192 11.02 1.20 11.26
CA GLU A 192 10.73 2.36 10.39
C GLU A 192 9.65 1.99 9.36
N MET A 193 9.77 0.85 8.68
CA MET A 193 8.75 0.34 7.74
C MET A 193 7.38 0.25 8.41
N LYS A 194 7.28 -0.35 9.59
CA LYS A 194 6.03 -0.44 10.36
C LYS A 194 5.44 0.93 10.65
N GLN A 195 6.26 1.87 11.12
CA GLN A 195 5.81 3.23 11.42
C GLN A 195 5.29 3.95 10.16
N ILE A 196 5.96 3.79 9.02
CA ILE A 196 5.54 4.36 7.74
C ILE A 196 4.19 3.77 7.31
N LEU A 197 4.04 2.44 7.33
CA LEU A 197 2.83 1.73 6.89
C LEU A 197 1.64 2.05 7.79
N VAL A 198 1.82 1.99 9.11
CA VAL A 198 0.77 2.30 10.09
C VAL A 198 0.38 3.77 10.01
N GLY A 199 1.37 4.69 10.01
CA GLY A 199 1.11 6.13 9.93
C GLY A 199 0.43 6.56 8.63
N PHE A 200 0.69 5.87 7.51
CA PHE A 200 -0.05 6.04 6.26
C PHE A 200 -1.48 5.53 6.40
N ALA A 201 -1.67 4.30 6.91
CA ALA A 201 -2.98 3.67 7.01
C ALA A 201 -3.93 4.41 7.97
N GLU A 202 -3.42 4.98 9.05
CA GLU A 202 -4.20 5.79 10.01
C GLU A 202 -4.77 7.06 9.38
N LYS A 203 -4.11 7.60 8.34
CA LYS A 203 -4.57 8.79 7.62
C LYS A 203 -5.59 8.50 6.52
N ILE A 204 -5.91 7.23 6.25
CA ILE A 204 -6.95 6.84 5.30
C ILE A 204 -8.31 6.89 6.01
N ASP A 205 -9.14 7.87 5.67
CA ASP A 205 -10.53 7.93 6.09
C ASP A 205 -11.48 7.52 4.96
N ILE A 206 -12.42 6.61 5.28
CA ILE A 206 -13.45 6.14 4.35
C ILE A 206 -14.79 6.56 4.90
N ILE A 207 -15.32 7.64 4.35
CA ILE A 207 -16.61 8.20 4.73
C ILE A 207 -17.71 7.55 3.87
N ASN A 208 -18.66 6.89 4.53
CA ASN A 208 -19.87 6.39 3.88
C ASN A 208 -21.03 7.35 4.21
N MET A 209 -21.66 7.90 3.17
CA MET A 209 -22.77 8.85 3.34
C MET A 209 -23.96 8.28 4.15
N ASN A 210 -24.10 6.95 4.18
CA ASN A 210 -25.15 6.30 5.00
C ASN A 210 -24.90 6.39 6.52
N ASN A 211 -23.71 6.81 6.94
CA ASN A 211 -23.33 6.94 8.36
C ASN A 211 -23.12 8.40 8.78
N VAL A 212 -23.46 9.35 7.93
CA VAL A 212 -23.44 10.78 8.30
C VAL A 212 -24.75 11.08 9.03
N PRO A 213 -24.74 11.47 10.31
CA PRO A 213 -25.96 11.95 10.99
C PRO A 213 -26.47 13.16 10.22
N MET A 214 -27.74 13.14 9.86
CA MET A 214 -28.43 14.31 9.30
C MET A 214 -28.66 15.35 10.40
#